data_8585574e92202eabb70b338ed329e6de
#
_entry.id   8585574e92202eabb70b338ed329e6de
#
_cell.length_a   1.000
_cell.length_b   1.000
_cell.length_c   1.000
_cell.angle_alpha   90.00
_cell.angle_beta   90.00
_cell.angle_gamma   90.00
#
_symmetry.space_group_name_H-M   'P 1'
#
loop_
_entity.id
_entity.type
_entity.pdbx_description
1 polymer ?
#
loop_
_entity_poly.entity_id
_entity_poly.type
_entity_poly.pdbx_seq_one_letter_code
_entity_poly.pdbx_strand_id
1 'polypeptide(L)'
;MLDPHYLQQIADGAEQIASELHEYIIRQIVDRMMIRIGRGDDYLLTSSDRWRIQVLQDAGYLLEDITAELAKYTKRQEKEIKAAMEEAGIKALEYDHKIYEAAGLSPMPLTQSPALIRMMERNYRATLGEWNNYTRTTAQAAQRLFLNECDLAYSKVLSGAVSYSQAVREAIENVASGGVYVHYPTGRKITIEAATAMVVRTGISQACADIQLARMKEMGYDKVLTSSHMGARPSHEVWQGQVFSVDWNKMDGIKPYFPKN
;
A
#
# COMPACT_ATOMS: atom_id res chain seq x y z
N MET A 1 19.20 9.56 -10.36
CA MET A 1 18.31 8.41 -10.13
C MET A 1 18.40 8.03 -8.67
N LEU A 2 17.29 7.69 -8.03
CA LEU A 2 17.30 7.22 -6.63
C LEU A 2 17.95 5.83 -6.56
N ASP A 3 18.76 5.62 -5.53
CA ASP A 3 19.36 4.33 -5.21
C ASP A 3 18.27 3.28 -4.92
N PRO A 4 18.33 2.05 -5.48
CA PRO A 4 17.38 0.99 -5.17
C PRO A 4 17.28 0.64 -3.68
N HIS A 5 18.41 0.71 -2.93
CA HIS A 5 18.39 0.52 -1.46
C HIS A 5 17.62 1.61 -0.76
N TYR A 6 17.78 2.86 -1.17
CA TYR A 6 17.01 3.98 -0.64
C TYR A 6 15.51 3.80 -0.91
N LEU A 7 15.13 3.36 -2.12
CA LEU A 7 13.73 3.08 -2.44
C LEU A 7 13.14 1.91 -1.64
N GLN A 8 13.96 0.95 -1.21
CA GLN A 8 13.51 -0.07 -0.27
C GLN A 8 13.22 0.50 1.11
N GLN A 9 14.13 1.29 1.65
CA GLN A 9 14.03 1.85 3.01
C GLN A 9 12.95 2.91 3.15
N ILE A 10 12.65 3.65 2.09
CA ILE A 10 11.69 4.77 2.15
C ILE A 10 10.26 4.36 2.49
N ALA A 11 9.94 3.08 2.36
CA ALA A 11 8.63 2.54 2.72
C ALA A 11 8.59 1.97 4.15
N ASP A 12 9.73 1.86 4.85
CA ASP A 12 9.82 1.17 6.14
C ASP A 12 8.89 1.77 7.20
N GLY A 13 8.82 3.09 7.29
CA GLY A 13 7.90 3.77 8.21
C GLY A 13 6.43 3.49 7.90
N ALA A 14 6.08 3.47 6.62
CA ALA A 14 4.73 3.15 6.17
C ALA A 14 4.39 1.67 6.39
N GLU A 15 5.35 0.77 6.17
CA GLU A 15 5.21 -0.67 6.44
C GLU A 15 4.99 -0.93 7.94
N GLN A 16 5.73 -0.26 8.82
CA GLN A 16 5.55 -0.38 10.26
C GLN A 16 4.16 0.04 10.71
N ILE A 17 3.65 1.17 10.20
CA ILE A 17 2.29 1.63 10.50
C ILE A 17 1.26 0.59 10.01
N ALA A 18 1.49 -0.03 8.87
CA ALA A 18 0.62 -1.09 8.36
C ALA A 18 0.67 -2.37 9.20
N SER A 19 1.85 -2.73 9.72
CA SER A 19 2.01 -3.87 10.64
C SER A 19 1.27 -3.66 11.96
N GLU A 20 1.37 -2.49 12.55
CA GLU A 20 0.62 -2.14 13.76
C GLU A 20 -0.90 -2.22 13.53
N LEU A 21 -1.38 -1.75 12.37
CA LEU A 21 -2.78 -1.89 11.97
C LEU A 21 -3.18 -3.37 11.82
N HIS A 22 -2.34 -4.18 11.20
CA HIS A 22 -2.57 -5.62 11.06
C HIS A 22 -2.71 -6.31 12.41
N GLU A 23 -1.76 -6.07 13.32
CA GLU A 23 -1.83 -6.59 14.68
C GLU A 23 -3.10 -6.16 15.42
N TYR A 24 -3.48 -4.89 15.29
CA TYR A 24 -4.72 -4.40 15.87
C TYR A 24 -5.93 -5.19 15.34
N ILE A 25 -6.04 -5.37 14.02
CA ILE A 25 -7.15 -6.10 13.40
C ILE A 25 -7.21 -7.54 13.88
N ILE A 26 -6.09 -8.27 13.88
CA ILE A 26 -6.01 -9.66 14.36
C ILE A 26 -6.45 -9.74 15.82
N ARG A 27 -5.95 -8.85 16.66
CA ARG A 27 -6.34 -8.78 18.10
C ARG A 27 -7.84 -8.57 18.25
N GLN A 28 -8.44 -7.64 17.50
CA GLN A 28 -9.88 -7.39 17.55
C GLN A 28 -10.72 -8.61 17.18
N ILE A 29 -10.27 -9.41 16.20
CA ILE A 29 -10.94 -10.66 15.83
C ILE A 29 -10.79 -11.70 16.93
N VAL A 30 -9.57 -11.92 17.42
CA VAL A 30 -9.25 -12.92 18.45
C VAL A 30 -9.99 -12.62 19.74
N ASP A 31 -9.99 -11.38 20.22
CA ASP A 31 -10.67 -10.98 21.46
C ASP A 31 -12.17 -11.29 21.40
N ARG A 32 -12.82 -11.04 20.27
CA ARG A 32 -14.24 -11.38 20.08
C ARG A 32 -14.49 -12.89 20.04
N MET A 33 -13.55 -13.68 19.54
CA MET A 33 -13.63 -15.12 19.56
C MET A 33 -13.38 -15.69 20.97
N MET A 34 -12.42 -15.13 21.71
CA MET A 34 -12.06 -15.55 23.06
C MET A 34 -13.24 -15.42 24.04
N ILE A 35 -14.07 -14.41 23.91
CA ILE A 35 -15.28 -14.25 24.74
C ILE A 35 -16.21 -15.47 24.64
N ARG A 36 -16.11 -16.25 23.57
CA ARG A 36 -16.93 -17.44 23.34
C ARG A 36 -16.38 -18.70 24.02
N ILE A 37 -15.08 -18.72 24.34
CA ILE A 37 -14.42 -19.86 25.02
C ILE A 37 -14.93 -19.96 26.43
N GLY A 38 -15.66 -20.62 26.92
CA GLY A 38 -16.21 -20.72 28.32
C GLY A 38 -17.72 -20.79 28.34
N ARG A 39 -18.34 -20.70 27.17
CA ARG A 39 -19.74 -21.08 27.01
C ARG A 39 -19.79 -22.59 26.81
N GLY A 40 -20.69 -23.29 27.54
CA GLY A 40 -20.81 -24.75 27.48
C GLY A 40 -21.15 -25.26 26.07
N ASP A 41 -20.84 -26.50 25.77
CA ASP A 41 -21.12 -27.15 24.48
C ASP A 41 -22.62 -27.12 24.13
N ASP A 42 -23.50 -27.12 25.14
CA ASP A 42 -24.97 -27.01 24.97
C ASP A 42 -25.44 -25.63 24.43
N TYR A 43 -24.59 -24.63 24.49
CA TYR A 43 -24.95 -23.28 24.06
C TYR A 43 -25.39 -23.18 22.59
N LEU A 44 -24.72 -23.92 21.69
CA LEU A 44 -25.06 -23.97 20.26
C LEU A 44 -26.33 -24.80 20.00
N LEU A 45 -26.49 -25.91 20.71
CA LEU A 45 -27.61 -26.83 20.52
C LEU A 45 -28.95 -26.23 21.00
N THR A 46 -28.90 -25.40 22.05
CA THR A 46 -30.10 -24.79 22.64
C THR A 46 -30.45 -23.42 22.07
N SER A 47 -29.55 -22.76 21.33
CA SER A 47 -29.70 -21.35 20.92
C SER A 47 -28.99 -21.02 19.60
N SER A 48 -29.08 -21.87 18.57
CA SER A 48 -28.43 -21.67 17.27
C SER A 48 -28.75 -20.30 16.64
N ASP A 49 -29.99 -19.86 16.70
CA ASP A 49 -30.40 -18.55 16.16
C ASP A 49 -29.83 -17.38 16.98
N ARG A 50 -29.82 -17.54 18.31
CA ARG A 50 -29.23 -16.55 19.21
C ARG A 50 -27.72 -16.43 18.99
N TRP A 51 -27.04 -17.55 18.77
CA TRP A 51 -25.61 -17.56 18.45
C TRP A 51 -25.33 -16.83 17.11
N ARG A 52 -26.11 -17.13 16.05
CA ARG A 52 -26.00 -16.44 14.75
C ARG A 52 -26.22 -14.94 14.84
N ILE A 53 -27.27 -14.52 15.55
CA ILE A 53 -27.56 -13.10 15.79
C ILE A 53 -26.37 -12.43 16.48
N GLN A 54 -25.80 -13.06 17.51
CA GLN A 54 -24.65 -12.56 18.23
C GLN A 54 -23.41 -12.43 17.33
N VAL A 55 -23.13 -13.44 16.48
CA VAL A 55 -22.01 -13.40 15.52
C VAL A 55 -22.18 -12.25 14.54
N LEU A 56 -23.38 -12.03 14.00
CA LEU A 56 -23.65 -10.92 13.08
C LEU A 56 -23.50 -9.56 13.75
N GLN A 57 -23.98 -9.42 14.99
CA GLN A 57 -23.79 -8.18 15.78
C GLN A 57 -22.32 -7.90 16.03
N ASP A 58 -21.57 -8.91 16.49
CA ASP A 58 -20.13 -8.78 16.75
C ASP A 58 -19.34 -8.47 15.48
N ALA A 59 -19.76 -9.01 14.32
CA ALA A 59 -19.19 -8.67 13.02
C ALA A 59 -19.46 -7.21 12.62
N GLY A 60 -20.63 -6.69 12.94
CA GLY A 60 -20.96 -5.27 12.77
C GLY A 60 -20.07 -4.36 13.62
N TYR A 61 -20.00 -4.62 14.92
CA TYR A 61 -19.14 -3.87 15.84
C TYR A 61 -17.65 -4.00 15.48
N LEU A 62 -17.19 -5.16 15.01
CA LEU A 62 -15.84 -5.34 14.52
C LEU A 62 -15.53 -4.41 13.35
N LEU A 63 -16.44 -4.32 12.40
CA LEU A 63 -16.27 -3.43 11.23
C LEU A 63 -16.24 -1.96 11.66
N GLU A 64 -17.11 -1.56 12.58
CA GLU A 64 -17.14 -0.19 13.12
C GLU A 64 -15.84 0.16 13.84
N ASP A 65 -15.35 -0.71 14.74
CA ASP A 65 -14.12 -0.48 15.48
C ASP A 65 -12.90 -0.41 14.58
N ILE A 66 -12.77 -1.33 13.62
CA ILE A 66 -11.68 -1.31 12.64
C ILE A 66 -11.77 -0.02 11.80
N THR A 67 -12.96 0.37 11.35
CA THR A 67 -13.14 1.57 10.54
C THR A 67 -12.77 2.84 11.32
N ALA A 68 -13.14 2.93 12.60
CA ALA A 68 -12.77 4.05 13.46
C ALA A 68 -11.25 4.14 13.67
N GLU A 69 -10.59 3.00 13.90
CA GLU A 69 -9.14 2.96 14.09
C GLU A 69 -8.38 3.26 12.80
N LEU A 70 -8.88 2.80 11.64
CA LEU A 70 -8.32 3.12 10.33
C LEU A 70 -8.17 4.62 10.09
N ALA A 71 -9.08 5.44 10.60
CA ALA A 71 -9.00 6.90 10.47
C ALA A 71 -7.75 7.47 11.17
N LYS A 72 -7.32 6.88 12.29
CA LYS A 72 -6.10 7.27 13.01
C LYS A 72 -4.84 6.83 12.25
N TYR A 73 -4.83 5.58 11.77
CA TYR A 73 -3.73 5.05 10.98
C TYR A 73 -3.58 5.81 9.65
N THR A 74 -4.68 6.17 9.00
CA THR A 74 -4.65 6.99 7.78
C THR A 74 -3.95 8.32 8.01
N LYS A 75 -4.23 9.03 9.11
CA LYS A 75 -3.54 10.30 9.43
C LYS A 75 -2.04 10.13 9.68
N ARG A 76 -1.61 9.00 10.26
CA ARG A 76 -0.19 8.69 10.43
C ARG A 76 0.47 8.42 9.08
N GLN A 77 -0.17 7.60 8.22
CA GLN A 77 0.31 7.30 6.88
C GLN A 77 0.39 8.54 5.99
N GLU A 78 -0.58 9.44 6.08
CA GLU A 78 -0.55 10.72 5.36
C GLU A 78 0.74 11.49 5.62
N LYS A 79 1.14 11.61 6.88
CA LYS A 79 2.37 12.30 7.27
C LYS A 79 3.61 11.58 6.75
N GLU A 80 3.64 10.26 6.90
CA GLU A 80 4.77 9.43 6.51
C GLU A 80 4.97 9.47 4.98
N ILE A 81 3.93 9.24 4.21
CA ILE A 81 3.98 9.27 2.74
C ILE A 81 4.39 10.66 2.24
N LYS A 82 3.86 11.72 2.85
CA LYS A 82 4.20 13.09 2.47
C LYS A 82 5.67 13.41 2.73
N ALA A 83 6.18 13.08 3.91
CA ALA A 83 7.57 13.29 4.27
C ALA A 83 8.53 12.49 3.38
N ALA A 84 8.23 11.21 3.17
CA ALA A 84 9.01 10.34 2.30
C ALA A 84 9.04 10.82 0.84
N MET A 85 7.91 11.29 0.33
CA MET A 85 7.80 11.81 -1.05
C MET A 85 8.56 13.12 -1.22
N GLU A 86 8.53 14.01 -0.24
CA GLU A 86 9.27 15.27 -0.24
C GLU A 86 10.78 15.02 -0.19
N GLU A 87 11.25 14.16 0.71
CA GLU A 87 12.66 13.77 0.81
C GLU A 87 13.16 13.13 -0.48
N ALA A 88 12.41 12.17 -1.03
CA ALA A 88 12.77 11.51 -2.27
C ALA A 88 12.80 12.47 -3.46
N GLY A 89 11.86 13.42 -3.53
CA GLY A 89 11.83 14.44 -4.57
C GLY A 89 13.06 15.35 -4.54
N ILE A 90 13.50 15.76 -3.34
CA ILE A 90 14.73 16.54 -3.17
C ILE A 90 15.94 15.73 -3.65
N LYS A 91 16.10 14.49 -3.16
CA LYS A 91 17.20 13.59 -3.56
C LYS A 91 17.23 13.31 -5.06
N ALA A 92 16.06 13.13 -5.69
CA ALA A 92 15.97 12.88 -7.11
C ALA A 92 16.51 14.06 -7.94
N LEU A 93 16.33 15.28 -7.47
CA LEU A 93 16.81 16.49 -8.15
C LEU A 93 18.27 16.84 -7.88
N GLU A 94 18.90 16.32 -6.82
CA GLU A 94 20.28 16.66 -6.45
C GLU A 94 21.29 16.38 -7.58
N TYR A 95 21.12 15.24 -8.26
CA TYR A 95 21.98 14.88 -9.39
C TYR A 95 21.70 15.79 -10.60
N ASP A 96 20.45 16.03 -10.91
CA ASP A 96 20.05 16.83 -12.05
C ASP A 96 20.46 18.30 -11.87
N HIS A 97 20.41 18.82 -10.64
CA HIS A 97 20.86 20.17 -10.31
C HIS A 97 22.33 20.40 -10.68
N LYS A 98 23.21 19.43 -10.40
CA LYS A 98 24.64 19.51 -10.76
C LYS A 98 24.85 19.59 -12.27
N ILE A 99 24.00 18.91 -13.06
CA ILE A 99 24.06 18.98 -14.53
C ILE A 99 23.63 20.37 -15.01
N TYR A 100 22.53 20.90 -14.47
CA TYR A 100 22.05 22.23 -14.85
C TYR A 100 23.02 23.35 -14.44
N GLU A 101 23.58 23.28 -13.22
CA GLU A 101 24.61 24.21 -12.76
C GLU A 101 25.87 24.18 -13.64
N ALA A 102 26.34 22.99 -14.04
CA ALA A 102 27.45 22.84 -14.98
C ALA A 102 27.14 23.44 -16.36
N ALA A 103 25.86 23.51 -16.76
CA ALA A 103 25.42 24.19 -17.97
C ALA A 103 25.16 25.72 -17.77
N GLY A 104 25.51 26.27 -16.60
CA GLY A 104 25.33 27.68 -16.28
C GLY A 104 23.88 28.08 -15.93
N LEU A 105 23.05 27.11 -15.61
CA LEU A 105 21.65 27.34 -15.17
C LEU A 105 21.56 27.30 -13.65
N SER A 106 20.58 28.01 -13.10
CA SER A 106 20.33 28.04 -11.66
C SER A 106 18.92 27.50 -11.36
N PRO A 107 18.78 26.18 -11.21
CA PRO A 107 17.47 25.58 -10.95
C PRO A 107 16.95 25.99 -9.56
N MET A 108 15.68 26.41 -9.52
CA MET A 108 15.00 26.78 -8.29
C MET A 108 14.84 25.54 -7.38
N PRO A 109 15.01 25.64 -6.05
CA PRO A 109 14.73 24.53 -5.13
C PRO A 109 13.32 23.95 -5.33
N LEU A 110 13.13 22.65 -5.09
CA LEU A 110 11.83 21.98 -5.22
C LEU A 110 10.74 22.70 -4.44
N THR A 111 11.04 23.10 -3.21
CA THR A 111 10.11 23.78 -2.29
C THR A 111 9.72 25.20 -2.72
N GLN A 112 10.40 25.77 -3.72
CA GLN A 112 10.13 27.10 -4.25
C GLN A 112 9.53 27.07 -5.68
N SER A 113 9.58 25.94 -6.36
CA SER A 113 8.99 25.82 -7.72
C SER A 113 7.49 25.47 -7.63
N PRO A 114 6.57 26.37 -8.05
CA PRO A 114 5.13 26.09 -8.02
C PRO A 114 4.73 24.90 -8.91
N ALA A 115 5.46 24.63 -9.98
CA ALA A 115 5.19 23.51 -10.87
C ALA A 115 5.53 22.18 -10.19
N LEU A 116 6.68 22.09 -9.54
CA LEU A 116 7.12 20.88 -8.84
C LEU A 116 6.29 20.60 -7.59
N ILE A 117 5.91 21.65 -6.84
CA ILE A 117 5.00 21.53 -5.70
C ILE A 117 3.65 20.94 -6.13
N ARG A 118 3.04 21.47 -7.20
CA ARG A 118 1.78 20.92 -7.73
C ARG A 118 1.92 19.47 -8.21
N MET A 119 3.04 19.13 -8.82
CA MET A 119 3.31 17.77 -9.29
C MET A 119 3.41 16.81 -8.11
N MET A 120 4.18 17.19 -7.08
CA MET A 120 4.34 16.41 -5.86
C MET A 120 3.00 16.21 -5.13
N GLU A 121 2.19 17.26 -5.01
CA GLU A 121 0.87 17.17 -4.38
C GLU A 121 -0.10 16.25 -5.16
N ARG A 122 -0.06 16.29 -6.49
CA ARG A 122 -0.85 15.37 -7.33
C ARG A 122 -0.47 13.91 -7.08
N ASN A 123 0.83 13.61 -7.09
CA ASN A 123 1.33 12.24 -6.86
C ASN A 123 1.05 11.77 -5.42
N TYR A 124 1.19 12.65 -4.44
CA TYR A 124 0.81 12.37 -3.05
C TYR A 124 -0.66 11.96 -2.94
N ARG A 125 -1.58 12.74 -3.52
CA ARG A 125 -3.02 12.44 -3.50
C ARG A 125 -3.34 11.12 -4.19
N ALA A 126 -2.67 10.79 -5.30
CA ALA A 126 -2.86 9.51 -5.99
C ALA A 126 -2.41 8.33 -5.12
N THR A 127 -1.22 8.41 -4.52
CA THR A 127 -0.67 7.38 -3.63
C THR A 127 -1.56 7.18 -2.40
N LEU A 128 -2.03 8.26 -1.79
CA LEU A 128 -2.95 8.20 -0.65
C LEU A 128 -4.31 7.62 -1.03
N GLY A 129 -4.81 7.92 -2.23
CA GLY A 129 -6.06 7.34 -2.74
C GLY A 129 -5.99 5.82 -2.86
N GLU A 130 -4.88 5.27 -3.33
CA GLU A 130 -4.65 3.82 -3.37
C GLU A 130 -4.57 3.21 -1.97
N TRP A 131 -3.86 3.85 -1.05
CA TRP A 131 -3.82 3.43 0.36
C TRP A 131 -5.21 3.37 0.97
N ASN A 132 -6.03 4.41 0.81
CA ASN A 132 -7.39 4.45 1.34
C ASN A 132 -8.29 3.35 0.77
N ASN A 133 -8.10 2.96 -0.48
CA ASN A 133 -8.82 1.83 -1.07
C ASN A 133 -8.44 0.50 -0.40
N TYR A 134 -7.15 0.26 -0.11
CA TYR A 134 -6.72 -0.95 0.59
C TYR A 134 -7.26 -1.03 2.00
N THR A 135 -7.21 0.05 2.76
CA THR A 135 -7.66 0.05 4.16
C THR A 135 -9.15 -0.24 4.26
N ARG A 136 -9.96 0.33 3.37
CA ARG A 136 -11.39 0.04 3.33
C ARG A 136 -11.69 -1.44 2.98
N THR A 137 -10.99 -1.99 2.00
CA THR A 137 -11.15 -3.41 1.63
C THR A 137 -10.63 -4.33 2.72
N THR A 138 -9.62 -3.92 3.48
CA THR A 138 -9.08 -4.64 4.63
C THR A 138 -10.08 -4.78 5.78
N ALA A 139 -10.80 -3.71 6.13
CA ALA A 139 -11.84 -3.78 7.16
C ALA A 139 -12.95 -4.78 6.79
N GLN A 140 -13.37 -4.78 5.52
CA GLN A 140 -14.34 -5.75 5.02
C GLN A 140 -13.78 -7.18 4.96
N ALA A 141 -12.50 -7.34 4.66
CA ALA A 141 -11.84 -8.64 4.66
C ALA A 141 -11.75 -9.21 6.08
N ALA A 142 -11.44 -8.39 7.07
CA ALA A 142 -11.42 -8.75 8.48
C ALA A 142 -12.80 -9.22 8.98
N GLN A 143 -13.86 -8.49 8.63
CA GLN A 143 -15.23 -8.87 8.95
C GLN A 143 -15.60 -10.23 8.32
N ARG A 144 -15.26 -10.43 7.05
CA ARG A 144 -15.51 -11.72 6.36
C ARG A 144 -14.73 -12.86 6.98
N LEU A 145 -13.46 -12.64 7.34
CA LEU A 145 -12.64 -13.63 8.01
C LEU A 145 -13.29 -14.07 9.33
N PHE A 146 -13.70 -13.11 10.15
CA PHE A 146 -14.39 -13.39 11.41
C PHE A 146 -15.66 -14.22 11.19
N LEU A 147 -16.52 -13.83 10.24
CA LEU A 147 -17.76 -14.56 9.92
C LEU A 147 -17.46 -15.99 9.46
N ASN A 148 -16.52 -16.15 8.52
CA ASN A 148 -16.17 -17.46 7.97
C ASN A 148 -15.63 -18.41 9.05
N GLU A 149 -14.77 -17.95 9.93
CA GLU A 149 -14.23 -18.77 11.01
C GLU A 149 -15.31 -19.13 12.05
N CYS A 150 -16.22 -18.21 12.34
CA CYS A 150 -17.37 -18.51 13.18
C CYS A 150 -18.33 -19.55 12.55
N ASP A 151 -18.59 -19.44 11.24
CA ASP A 151 -19.44 -20.40 10.53
C ASP A 151 -18.79 -21.77 10.41
N LEU A 152 -17.47 -21.82 10.21
CA LEU A 152 -16.70 -23.07 10.20
C LEU A 152 -16.72 -23.74 11.58
N ALA A 153 -16.49 -22.99 12.65
CA ALA A 153 -16.57 -23.49 14.01
C ALA A 153 -17.98 -24.04 14.32
N TYR A 154 -19.02 -23.30 13.95
CA TYR A 154 -20.41 -23.75 14.07
C TYR A 154 -20.67 -25.07 13.34
N SER A 155 -20.23 -25.19 12.09
CA SER A 155 -20.40 -26.40 11.28
C SER A 155 -19.70 -27.62 11.87
N LYS A 156 -18.48 -27.45 12.40
CA LYS A 156 -17.72 -28.52 13.08
C LYS A 156 -18.43 -29.03 14.32
N VAL A 157 -19.02 -28.15 15.11
CA VAL A 157 -19.79 -28.52 16.32
C VAL A 157 -21.08 -29.23 15.95
N LEU A 158 -21.83 -28.72 14.98
CA LEU A 158 -23.08 -29.36 14.55
C LEU A 158 -22.88 -30.75 13.95
N SER A 159 -21.77 -30.98 13.27
CA SER A 159 -21.41 -32.30 12.74
C SER A 159 -20.92 -33.29 13.81
N GLY A 160 -20.73 -32.82 15.04
CA GLY A 160 -20.17 -33.64 16.13
C GLY A 160 -18.67 -33.93 16.01
N ALA A 161 -17.97 -33.22 15.08
CA ALA A 161 -16.55 -33.47 14.82
C ALA A 161 -15.66 -33.05 16.00
N VAL A 162 -15.99 -31.95 16.67
CA VAL A 162 -15.23 -31.42 17.82
C VAL A 162 -16.17 -30.72 18.81
N SER A 163 -15.68 -30.53 20.04
CA SER A 163 -16.39 -29.75 21.06
C SER A 163 -16.44 -28.26 20.66
N TYR A 164 -17.38 -27.51 21.22
CA TYR A 164 -17.50 -26.07 21.02
C TYR A 164 -16.20 -25.31 21.34
N SER A 165 -15.62 -25.58 22.51
CA SER A 165 -14.40 -24.93 22.96
C SER A 165 -13.21 -25.25 22.03
N GLN A 166 -13.14 -26.46 21.49
CA GLN A 166 -12.11 -26.85 20.54
C GLN A 166 -12.31 -26.15 19.20
N ALA A 167 -13.54 -26.11 18.67
CA ALA A 167 -13.83 -25.42 17.40
C ALA A 167 -13.46 -23.93 17.45
N VAL A 168 -13.75 -23.26 18.57
CA VAL A 168 -13.39 -21.84 18.75
C VAL A 168 -11.87 -21.66 18.86
N ARG A 169 -11.15 -22.52 19.56
CA ARG A 169 -9.68 -22.46 19.61
C ARG A 169 -9.04 -22.64 18.24
N GLU A 170 -9.49 -23.62 17.46
CA GLU A 170 -9.03 -23.82 16.09
C GLU A 170 -9.28 -22.60 15.19
N ALA A 171 -10.45 -21.97 15.33
CA ALA A 171 -10.76 -20.74 14.60
C ALA A 171 -9.84 -19.57 15.01
N ILE A 172 -9.51 -19.43 16.30
CA ILE A 172 -8.54 -18.44 16.79
C ILE A 172 -7.14 -18.71 16.22
N GLU A 173 -6.68 -19.97 16.23
CA GLU A 173 -5.39 -20.35 15.66
C GLU A 173 -5.31 -20.07 14.16
N ASN A 174 -6.39 -20.32 13.40
CA ASN A 174 -6.50 -20.00 11.99
C ASN A 174 -6.36 -18.49 11.73
N VAL A 175 -7.07 -17.67 12.52
CA VAL A 175 -6.97 -16.20 12.42
C VAL A 175 -5.56 -15.71 12.76
N ALA A 176 -5.00 -16.19 13.88
CA ALA A 176 -3.69 -15.77 14.36
C ALA A 176 -2.55 -16.17 13.42
N SER A 177 -2.64 -17.35 12.79
CA SER A 177 -1.62 -17.84 11.85
C SER A 177 -1.85 -17.39 10.41
N GLY A 178 -3.11 -17.23 10.00
CA GLY A 178 -3.48 -16.88 8.62
C GLY A 178 -3.36 -15.40 8.30
N GLY A 179 -3.65 -14.53 9.26
CA GLY A 179 -3.66 -13.07 9.08
C GLY A 179 -4.78 -12.54 8.16
N VAL A 180 -4.77 -11.23 7.95
CA VAL A 180 -5.69 -10.54 7.04
C VAL A 180 -4.94 -10.11 5.78
N TYR A 181 -5.51 -10.39 4.62
CA TYR A 181 -4.89 -10.16 3.32
C TYR A 181 -5.66 -9.14 2.49
N VAL A 182 -4.92 -8.37 1.70
CA VAL A 182 -5.47 -7.59 0.58
C VAL A 182 -5.73 -8.52 -0.59
N HIS A 183 -6.95 -8.56 -1.07
CA HIS A 183 -7.38 -9.40 -2.19
C HIS A 183 -7.45 -8.57 -3.47
N TYR A 184 -6.75 -9.01 -4.50
CA TYR A 184 -6.82 -8.41 -5.83
C TYR A 184 -7.89 -9.11 -6.69
N PRO A 185 -8.49 -8.40 -7.68
CA PRO A 185 -9.45 -9.00 -8.61
C PRO A 185 -8.88 -10.20 -9.39
N THR A 186 -7.56 -10.28 -9.54
CA THR A 186 -6.84 -11.40 -10.18
C THR A 186 -6.74 -12.65 -9.30
N GLY A 187 -7.29 -12.63 -8.08
CA GLY A 187 -7.18 -13.72 -7.09
C GLY A 187 -5.88 -13.72 -6.28
N ARG A 188 -4.95 -12.80 -6.57
CA ARG A 188 -3.71 -12.64 -5.77
C ARG A 188 -4.04 -12.12 -4.38
N LYS A 189 -3.36 -12.68 -3.38
CA LYS A 189 -3.41 -12.24 -1.98
C LYS A 189 -2.03 -11.75 -1.56
N ILE A 190 -1.96 -10.62 -0.87
CA ILE A 190 -0.73 -10.11 -0.26
C ILE A 190 -1.05 -9.54 1.12
N THR A 191 -0.05 -9.49 2.01
CA THR A 191 -0.22 -8.89 3.34
C THR A 191 -0.44 -7.39 3.23
N ILE A 192 -0.99 -6.77 4.28
CA ILE A 192 -1.23 -5.32 4.32
C ILE A 192 0.10 -4.56 4.23
N GLU A 193 1.15 -5.06 4.89
CA GLU A 193 2.49 -4.49 4.87
C GLU A 193 3.07 -4.49 3.45
N ALA A 194 3.04 -5.65 2.78
CA ALA A 194 3.53 -5.77 1.41
C ALA A 194 2.74 -4.91 0.42
N ALA A 195 1.41 -4.78 0.60
CA ALA A 195 0.58 -3.88 -0.19
C ALA A 195 0.98 -2.42 0.03
N THR A 196 1.18 -2.03 1.28
CA THR A 196 1.61 -0.67 1.67
C THR A 196 2.97 -0.32 1.06
N ALA A 197 3.96 -1.20 1.26
CA ALA A 197 5.28 -1.01 0.68
C ALA A 197 5.25 -0.83 -0.84
N MET A 198 4.46 -1.66 -1.51
CA MET A 198 4.30 -1.59 -2.97
C MET A 198 3.70 -0.24 -3.41
N VAL A 199 2.63 0.23 -2.75
CA VAL A 199 1.99 1.50 -3.09
C VAL A 199 2.92 2.68 -2.84
N VAL A 200 3.58 2.71 -1.69
CA VAL A 200 4.47 3.81 -1.30
C VAL A 200 5.68 3.87 -2.23
N ARG A 201 6.37 2.75 -2.47
CA ARG A 201 7.53 2.70 -3.39
C ARG A 201 7.15 3.09 -4.81
N THR A 202 6.02 2.57 -5.31
CA THR A 202 5.54 2.89 -6.66
C THR A 202 5.17 4.38 -6.76
N GLY A 203 4.42 4.89 -5.80
CA GLY A 203 4.00 6.30 -5.77
C GLY A 203 5.18 7.25 -5.69
N ILE A 204 6.17 6.96 -4.85
CA ILE A 204 7.39 7.77 -4.72
C ILE A 204 8.23 7.71 -6.01
N SER A 205 8.43 6.52 -6.59
CA SER A 205 9.15 6.38 -7.86
C SER A 205 8.50 7.19 -8.98
N GLN A 206 7.19 7.13 -9.10
CA GLN A 206 6.44 7.90 -10.08
C GLN A 206 6.55 9.40 -9.81
N ALA A 207 6.42 9.82 -8.55
CA ALA A 207 6.56 11.22 -8.17
C ALA A 207 7.95 11.78 -8.52
N CYS A 208 9.02 11.03 -8.25
CA CYS A 208 10.38 11.44 -8.58
C CYS A 208 10.58 11.57 -10.09
N ALA A 209 10.08 10.60 -10.88
CA ALA A 209 10.16 10.68 -12.34
C ALA A 209 9.39 11.90 -12.89
N ASP A 210 8.17 12.15 -12.39
CA ASP A 210 7.37 13.30 -12.79
C ASP A 210 8.02 14.63 -12.41
N ILE A 211 8.64 14.71 -11.23
CA ILE A 211 9.36 15.90 -10.75
C ILE A 211 10.59 16.18 -11.62
N GLN A 212 11.36 15.14 -11.98
CA GLN A 212 12.53 15.26 -12.86
C GLN A 212 12.11 15.74 -14.26
N LEU A 213 11.04 15.16 -14.84
CA LEU A 213 10.50 15.59 -16.12
C LEU A 213 9.98 17.04 -16.07
N ALA A 214 9.27 17.43 -15.01
CA ALA A 214 8.80 18.80 -14.85
C ALA A 214 9.96 19.78 -14.71
N ARG A 215 11.01 19.43 -13.97
CA ARG A 215 12.24 20.21 -13.87
C ARG A 215 12.92 20.37 -15.22
N MET A 216 13.06 19.30 -15.99
CA MET A 216 13.63 19.34 -17.32
C MET A 216 12.88 20.31 -18.22
N LYS A 217 11.55 20.31 -18.17
CA LYS A 217 10.71 21.27 -18.90
C LYS A 217 10.94 22.72 -18.47
N GLU A 218 11.03 22.98 -17.14
CA GLU A 218 11.35 24.33 -16.61
C GLU A 218 12.71 24.85 -17.10
N MET A 219 13.69 23.95 -17.24
CA MET A 219 15.03 24.28 -17.74
C MET A 219 15.10 24.39 -19.27
N GLY A 220 14.02 24.18 -20.00
CA GLY A 220 13.95 24.30 -21.46
C GLY A 220 14.55 23.11 -22.22
N TYR A 221 14.72 21.97 -21.57
CA TYR A 221 15.21 20.75 -22.20
C TYR A 221 14.08 19.80 -22.60
N ASP A 222 14.35 18.96 -23.59
CA ASP A 222 13.42 18.00 -24.17
C ASP A 222 14.01 16.59 -24.32
N LYS A 223 15.18 16.31 -23.74
CA LYS A 223 15.87 15.03 -23.90
C LYS A 223 16.09 14.35 -22.56
N VAL A 224 15.82 13.04 -22.53
CA VAL A 224 16.05 12.17 -21.37
C VAL A 224 16.96 11.03 -21.76
N LEU A 225 17.90 10.70 -20.89
CA LEU A 225 18.74 9.50 -20.97
C LEU A 225 18.16 8.44 -20.04
N THR A 226 17.84 7.26 -20.57
CA THR A 226 17.43 6.12 -19.73
C THR A 226 18.64 5.48 -19.06
N SER A 227 18.46 5.09 -17.80
CA SER A 227 19.50 4.38 -17.06
C SER A 227 19.72 2.97 -17.60
N SER A 228 20.91 2.44 -17.31
CA SER A 228 21.25 1.03 -17.57
C SER A 228 21.53 0.33 -16.25
N HIS A 229 21.03 -0.90 -16.11
CA HIS A 229 21.32 -1.75 -14.96
C HIS A 229 21.34 -3.22 -15.39
N MET A 230 22.16 -4.01 -14.73
CA MET A 230 22.22 -5.45 -15.01
C MET A 230 20.93 -6.15 -14.58
N GLY A 231 20.50 -7.17 -15.34
CA GLY A 231 19.31 -7.96 -15.04
C GLY A 231 17.99 -7.32 -15.48
N ALA A 232 18.04 -6.38 -16.42
CA ALA A 232 16.82 -5.88 -17.05
C ALA A 232 16.06 -7.01 -17.76
N ARG A 233 14.74 -6.93 -17.76
CA ARG A 233 13.91 -7.85 -18.56
C ARG A 233 14.23 -7.66 -20.05
N PRO A 234 14.20 -8.73 -20.88
CA PRO A 234 14.48 -8.62 -22.32
C PRO A 234 13.70 -7.50 -23.03
N SER A 235 12.45 -7.26 -22.64
CA SER A 235 11.62 -6.17 -23.16
C SER A 235 12.12 -4.77 -22.75
N HIS A 236 12.95 -4.65 -21.71
CA HIS A 236 13.49 -3.38 -21.22
C HIS A 236 14.92 -3.15 -21.66
N GLU A 237 15.62 -4.18 -22.11
CA GLU A 237 17.02 -4.13 -22.52
C GLU A 237 17.25 -3.14 -23.66
N VAL A 238 16.32 -3.10 -24.60
CA VAL A 238 16.35 -2.19 -25.77
C VAL A 238 16.20 -0.71 -25.42
N TRP A 239 15.75 -0.39 -24.21
CA TRP A 239 15.54 0.98 -23.75
C TRP A 239 16.74 1.54 -22.96
N GLN A 240 17.62 0.68 -22.47
CA GLN A 240 18.71 1.07 -21.58
C GLN A 240 19.76 1.90 -22.32
N GLY A 241 20.25 2.96 -21.65
CA GLY A 241 21.30 3.82 -22.19
C GLY A 241 20.90 4.60 -23.45
N GLN A 242 19.62 4.62 -23.79
CA GLN A 242 19.12 5.34 -24.95
C GLN A 242 18.69 6.76 -24.59
N VAL A 243 18.85 7.68 -25.54
CA VAL A 243 18.33 9.04 -25.43
C VAL A 243 16.96 9.10 -26.09
N PHE A 244 16.01 9.69 -25.40
CA PHE A 244 14.66 9.94 -25.91
C PHE A 244 14.39 11.44 -25.97
N SER A 245 13.65 11.86 -27.00
CA SER A 245 13.12 13.20 -27.08
C SER A 245 11.68 13.22 -26.56
N VAL A 246 11.34 14.25 -25.78
CA VAL A 246 10.02 14.48 -25.21
C VAL A 246 9.34 15.61 -25.97
N ASP A 247 8.21 15.32 -26.62
CA ASP A 247 7.35 16.35 -27.22
C ASP A 247 6.32 16.83 -26.18
N TRP A 248 6.60 17.96 -25.53
CA TRP A 248 5.75 18.52 -24.47
C TRP A 248 4.34 18.91 -24.92
N ASN A 249 4.09 18.94 -26.23
CA ASN A 249 2.79 19.28 -26.80
C ASN A 249 1.90 18.05 -27.02
N LYS A 250 2.41 16.84 -26.79
CA LYS A 250 1.70 15.57 -27.00
C LYS A 250 1.75 14.70 -25.75
N MET A 251 0.62 14.09 -25.38
CA MET A 251 0.53 13.23 -24.19
C MET A 251 1.37 11.94 -24.28
N ASP A 252 1.63 11.44 -25.50
CA ASP A 252 2.42 10.23 -25.81
C ASP A 252 3.73 10.57 -26.55
N GLY A 253 4.24 11.76 -26.31
CA GLY A 253 5.31 12.37 -27.08
C GLY A 253 6.74 11.94 -26.75
N ILE A 254 6.98 10.77 -26.12
CA ILE A 254 8.31 10.27 -25.86
C ILE A 254 8.75 9.38 -27.05
N LYS A 255 9.80 9.78 -27.76
CA LYS A 255 10.34 9.03 -28.91
C LYS A 255 11.87 8.87 -28.83
N PRO A 256 12.42 7.76 -29.33
CA PRO A 256 13.87 7.62 -29.45
C PRO A 256 14.46 8.83 -30.17
N TYR A 257 15.52 9.37 -29.61
CA TYR A 257 16.27 10.48 -30.21
C TYR A 257 17.45 9.92 -31.01
N PHE A 258 17.48 10.22 -32.27
CA PHE A 258 18.62 9.96 -33.14
C PHE A 258 19.27 11.31 -33.49
N PRO A 259 20.53 11.58 -33.07
CA PRO A 259 21.21 12.80 -33.46
C PRO A 259 21.28 12.84 -35.00
N LYS A 260 20.94 14.00 -35.57
CA LYS A 260 21.16 14.23 -36.99
C LYS A 260 22.68 14.39 -37.18
N ASN A 261 23.28 13.54 -38.00
CA ASN A 261 24.66 13.67 -38.43
C ASN A 261 24.88 14.98 -39.17
#